data_b82f412037b2c46a373d908f96756ffa
#
_entry.id   b82f412037b2c46a373d908f96756ffa
#
_cell.length_a   1.000
_cell.length_b   1.000
_cell.length_c   1.000
_cell.angle_alpha   90.00
_cell.angle_beta   90.00
_cell.angle_gamma   90.00
#
_symmetry.space_group_name_H-M   'P 1'
#
loop_
_entity.id
_entity.type
_entity.pdbx_description
1 polymer ?
#
loop_
_entity_poly.entity_id
_entity_poly.type
_entity_poly.pdbx_seq_one_letter_code
_entity_poly.pdbx_strand_id
1 'polypeptide(L)'
;MVIEYDTPVITSNLWITAGFEGGLSIEKHCIAKYTNHSNYQDFYAQLDYNIGKWGFMAGDRFRIINFRPKQIAPEEHWKHTTRNHIYSASAYYSFTPGHTLQATYCRRIFNPEFGDFVTAGDMEGAWQPVYTADIVNSMANVVELKHTYSRPAFVLSTSVKNIHQHLFSATHDNTLGIGSTAFWHKGILRLTAGVNYFWQRSETPSEEAQQRNAEYNHFAVFKLAPQLTMADGWRFTGNLIWCTRRRSDAYTPANLYAEVGVYKNLGKHWTLEGRFHDMASQHFGNRAATIGCTYYF
;
A
#
# COMPACT_ATOMS: atom_id res chain seq x y z
N MET A 1 -13.97 -1.78 -16.07
CA MET A 1 -14.66 -3.05 -16.39
C MET A 1 -13.82 -4.17 -15.81
N VAL A 2 -14.42 -5.08 -15.08
CA VAL A 2 -13.76 -6.27 -14.52
C VAL A 2 -14.51 -7.49 -15.08
N ILE A 3 -13.77 -8.48 -15.56
CA ILE A 3 -14.27 -9.79 -15.98
C ILE A 3 -13.38 -10.81 -15.30
N GLU A 4 -13.98 -11.68 -14.50
CA GLU A 4 -13.27 -12.71 -13.74
C GLU A 4 -13.94 -14.06 -13.96
N TYR A 5 -13.13 -15.09 -14.10
CA TYR A 5 -13.55 -16.48 -14.20
C TYR A 5 -12.79 -17.32 -13.19
N ASP A 6 -13.53 -18.07 -12.39
CA ASP A 6 -13.00 -18.91 -11.33
C ASP A 6 -13.55 -20.34 -11.47
N THR A 7 -12.66 -21.32 -11.53
CA THR A 7 -13.07 -22.73 -11.74
C THR A 7 -12.10 -23.73 -11.10
N PRO A 8 -12.60 -24.83 -10.55
CA PRO A 8 -11.77 -26.00 -10.25
C PRO A 8 -11.35 -26.67 -11.58
N VAL A 9 -10.05 -26.95 -11.75
CA VAL A 9 -9.52 -27.41 -13.05
C VAL A 9 -9.47 -28.92 -13.20
N ILE A 10 -8.98 -29.63 -12.21
CA ILE A 10 -8.73 -31.08 -12.31
C ILE A 10 -9.25 -31.81 -11.05
N THR A 11 -9.15 -31.19 -9.91
CA THR A 11 -9.57 -31.69 -8.62
C THR A 11 -10.18 -30.59 -7.79
N SER A 12 -10.97 -30.93 -6.76
CA SER A 12 -11.48 -29.96 -5.79
C SER A 12 -10.36 -29.19 -5.04
N ASN A 13 -9.11 -29.55 -5.22
CA ASN A 13 -7.96 -28.97 -4.54
C ASN A 13 -7.14 -28.00 -5.41
N LEU A 14 -7.39 -27.94 -6.71
CA LEU A 14 -6.71 -27.07 -7.65
C LEU A 14 -7.70 -26.12 -8.31
N TRP A 15 -7.51 -24.81 -8.08
CA TRP A 15 -8.35 -23.75 -8.62
C TRP A 15 -7.52 -22.86 -9.54
N ILE A 16 -8.15 -22.39 -10.61
CA ILE A 16 -7.63 -21.35 -11.49
C ILE A 16 -8.58 -20.16 -11.44
N THR A 17 -8.03 -19.01 -11.15
CA THR A 17 -8.72 -17.72 -11.33
C THR A 17 -8.04 -16.99 -12.47
N ALA A 18 -8.77 -16.53 -13.45
CA ALA A 18 -8.23 -15.71 -14.53
C ALA A 18 -9.20 -14.56 -14.84
N GLY A 19 -8.65 -13.41 -15.22
CA GLY A 19 -9.50 -12.28 -15.47
C GLY A 19 -8.81 -11.14 -16.20
N PHE A 20 -9.64 -10.15 -16.51
CA PHE A 20 -9.27 -8.89 -17.12
C PHE A 20 -9.87 -7.74 -16.33
N GLU A 21 -9.05 -6.73 -16.07
CA GLU A 21 -9.47 -5.47 -15.47
C GLU A 21 -8.99 -4.31 -16.35
N GLY A 22 -9.80 -3.29 -16.54
CA GLY A 22 -9.40 -2.11 -17.28
C GLY A 22 -10.13 -0.86 -16.83
N GLY A 23 -9.43 0.26 -16.87
CA GLY A 23 -9.95 1.56 -16.45
C GLY A 23 -9.35 2.72 -17.23
N LEU A 24 -10.06 3.85 -17.14
CA LEU A 24 -9.67 5.14 -17.67
C LEU A 24 -9.60 6.14 -16.52
N SER A 25 -8.58 6.95 -16.48
CA SER A 25 -8.44 8.07 -15.55
C SER A 25 -8.19 9.35 -16.32
N ILE A 26 -8.84 10.42 -15.90
CA ILE A 26 -8.62 11.77 -16.40
C ILE A 26 -8.30 12.66 -15.21
N GLU A 27 -7.06 13.11 -15.14
CA GLU A 27 -6.59 13.98 -14.07
C GLU A 27 -6.42 15.40 -14.64
N LYS A 28 -7.08 16.36 -14.00
CA LYS A 28 -6.95 17.78 -14.35
C LYS A 28 -6.21 18.51 -13.25
N HIS A 29 -5.12 19.11 -13.59
CA HIS A 29 -4.32 19.92 -12.65
C HIS A 29 -4.55 21.41 -12.92
N CYS A 30 -5.29 22.07 -12.03
CA CYS A 30 -5.77 23.45 -12.22
C CYS A 30 -4.64 24.48 -12.18
N ILE A 31 -3.62 24.26 -11.34
CA ILE A 31 -2.49 25.20 -11.16
C ILE A 31 -1.51 25.07 -12.34
N ALA A 32 -1.13 23.84 -12.67
CA ALA A 32 -0.16 23.58 -13.76
C ALA A 32 -0.82 23.50 -15.14
N LYS A 33 -2.12 23.72 -15.24
CA LYS A 33 -2.91 23.79 -16.49
C LYS A 33 -2.72 22.63 -17.46
N TYR A 34 -2.54 21.41 -16.95
CA TYR A 34 -2.47 20.23 -17.80
C TYR A 34 -3.61 19.25 -17.51
N THR A 35 -3.88 18.39 -18.47
CA THR A 35 -4.81 17.26 -18.33
C THR A 35 -4.06 15.98 -18.70
N ASN A 36 -4.03 15.01 -17.79
CA ASN A 36 -3.49 13.69 -18.03
C ASN A 36 -4.63 12.72 -18.34
N HIS A 37 -4.50 12.00 -19.45
CA HIS A 37 -5.37 10.87 -19.78
C HIS A 37 -4.56 9.60 -19.62
N SER A 38 -4.91 8.77 -18.65
CA SER A 38 -4.32 7.46 -18.49
C SER A 38 -5.35 6.35 -18.68
N ASN A 39 -4.93 5.26 -19.27
CA ASN A 39 -5.71 4.02 -19.25
C ASN A 39 -4.82 2.87 -18.81
N TYR A 40 -5.40 1.93 -18.11
CA TYR A 40 -4.73 0.69 -17.73
C TYR A 40 -5.53 -0.52 -18.19
N GLN A 41 -4.80 -1.59 -18.45
CA GLN A 41 -5.31 -2.91 -18.80
C GLN A 41 -4.51 -3.95 -18.03
N ASP A 42 -5.19 -4.76 -17.25
CA ASP A 42 -4.61 -5.84 -16.46
C ASP A 42 -5.17 -7.17 -16.95
N PHE A 43 -4.29 -8.08 -17.29
CA PHE A 43 -4.62 -9.49 -17.53
C PHE A 43 -4.00 -10.29 -16.40
N TYR A 44 -4.77 -11.11 -15.71
CA TYR A 44 -4.25 -11.89 -14.59
C TYR A 44 -4.69 -13.34 -14.63
N ALA A 45 -3.81 -14.18 -14.08
CA ALA A 45 -4.11 -15.58 -13.82
C ALA A 45 -3.47 -16.01 -12.50
N GLN A 46 -4.17 -16.83 -11.74
CA GLN A 46 -3.74 -17.37 -10.46
C GLN A 46 -4.08 -18.85 -10.38
N LEU A 47 -3.17 -19.61 -9.80
CA LEU A 47 -3.34 -21.01 -9.44
C LEU A 47 -3.31 -21.14 -7.92
N ASP A 48 -4.29 -21.83 -7.36
CA ASP A 48 -4.37 -22.18 -5.95
C ASP A 48 -4.47 -23.70 -5.81
N TYR A 49 -3.54 -24.28 -5.06
CA TYR A 49 -3.48 -25.72 -4.82
C TYR A 49 -3.36 -26.03 -3.35
N ASN A 50 -4.28 -26.86 -2.84
CA ASN A 50 -4.31 -27.28 -1.45
C ASN A 50 -4.20 -28.80 -1.34
N ILE A 51 -3.25 -29.28 -0.54
CA ILE A 51 -3.05 -30.70 -0.29
C ILE A 51 -2.71 -30.94 1.18
N GLY A 52 -3.64 -31.58 1.90
CA GLY A 52 -3.48 -31.87 3.32
C GLY A 52 -3.27 -30.61 4.15
N LYS A 53 -2.08 -30.46 4.72
CA LYS A 53 -1.69 -29.28 5.53
C LYS A 53 -0.97 -28.19 4.74
N TRP A 54 -0.73 -28.41 3.46
CA TRP A 54 -0.04 -27.49 2.56
C TRP A 54 -1.01 -26.75 1.67
N GLY A 55 -0.71 -25.49 1.40
CA GLY A 55 -1.34 -24.74 0.34
C GLY A 55 -0.30 -23.93 -0.43
N PHE A 56 -0.52 -23.81 -1.72
CA PHE A 56 0.35 -23.12 -2.66
C PHE A 56 -0.50 -22.19 -3.50
N MET A 57 0.02 -21.02 -3.76
CA MET A 57 -0.58 -20.03 -4.64
C MET A 57 0.50 -19.47 -5.53
N ALA A 58 0.22 -19.32 -6.82
CA ALA A 58 1.08 -18.61 -7.75
C ALA A 58 0.21 -17.86 -8.75
N GLY A 59 0.57 -16.61 -9.03
CA GLY A 59 -0.16 -15.77 -9.97
C GLY A 59 0.73 -14.74 -10.65
N ASP A 60 0.28 -14.33 -11.83
CA ASP A 60 0.85 -13.23 -12.59
C ASP A 60 -0.26 -12.28 -13.04
N ARG A 61 0.03 -10.98 -12.99
CA ARG A 61 -0.78 -9.91 -13.54
C ARG A 61 0.07 -9.11 -14.52
N PHE A 62 -0.26 -9.21 -15.78
CA PHE A 62 0.36 -8.39 -16.81
C PHE A 62 -0.40 -7.08 -16.95
N ARG A 63 0.26 -5.97 -16.60
CA ARG A 63 -0.29 -4.62 -16.60
C ARG A 63 0.28 -3.76 -17.71
N ILE A 64 -0.60 -3.15 -18.49
CA ILE A 64 -0.27 -2.15 -19.49
C ILE A 64 -0.88 -0.83 -19.03
N ILE A 65 -0.07 0.23 -18.93
CA ILE A 65 -0.55 1.58 -18.63
C ILE A 65 -0.09 2.50 -19.75
N ASN A 66 -1.03 3.28 -20.28
CA ASN A 66 -0.76 4.33 -21.27
C ASN A 66 -1.03 5.69 -20.62
N PHE A 67 -0.04 6.54 -20.62
CA PHE A 67 -0.12 7.94 -20.21
C PHE A 67 -0.16 8.82 -21.46
N ARG A 68 -1.08 9.79 -21.49
CA ARG A 68 -1.22 10.76 -22.57
C ARG A 68 -1.51 12.14 -21.97
N PRO A 69 -0.50 12.83 -21.45
CA PRO A 69 -0.68 14.18 -20.98
C PRO A 69 -1.04 15.08 -22.17
N LYS A 70 -2.05 15.89 -21.99
CA LYS A 70 -2.40 16.96 -22.91
C LYS A 70 -2.00 18.27 -22.28
N GLN A 71 -0.99 18.91 -22.84
CA GLN A 71 -0.67 20.29 -22.52
C GLN A 71 -1.60 21.25 -23.23
N ILE A 72 -1.73 22.43 -22.64
CA ILE A 72 -2.46 23.55 -23.26
C ILE A 72 -1.65 24.17 -24.41
N ALA A 73 -0.35 23.91 -24.48
CA ALA A 73 0.48 24.27 -25.65
C ALA A 73 0.41 23.18 -26.73
N PRO A 74 0.09 23.51 -27.98
CA PRO A 74 -0.32 22.51 -28.98
C PRO A 74 0.79 21.64 -29.57
N GLU A 75 2.04 21.76 -29.16
CA GLU A 75 3.16 21.26 -29.96
C GLU A 75 3.81 19.97 -29.47
N GLU A 76 3.51 19.44 -28.27
CA GLU A 76 4.14 18.21 -27.77
C GLU A 76 3.11 17.15 -27.38
N HIS A 77 2.90 16.20 -28.26
CA HIS A 77 2.14 14.97 -27.97
C HIS A 77 3.07 13.92 -27.33
N TRP A 78 3.28 14.02 -26.03
CA TRP A 78 4.00 12.99 -25.32
C TRP A 78 3.09 11.80 -25.02
N LYS A 79 3.59 10.59 -25.25
CA LYS A 79 2.91 9.35 -24.94
C LYS A 79 3.90 8.40 -24.30
N HIS A 80 3.57 7.90 -23.13
CA HIS A 80 4.36 6.89 -22.46
C HIS A 80 3.51 5.63 -22.20
N THR A 81 4.10 4.46 -22.51
CA THR A 81 3.44 3.16 -22.28
C THR A 81 4.35 2.30 -21.44
N THR A 82 3.85 1.87 -20.28
CA THR A 82 4.53 0.92 -19.42
C THR A 82 3.90 -0.46 -19.54
N ARG A 83 4.75 -1.50 -19.49
CA ARG A 83 4.32 -2.90 -19.52
C ARG A 83 5.05 -3.65 -18.42
N ASN A 84 4.29 -4.28 -17.54
CA ASN A 84 4.86 -4.87 -16.33
C ASN A 84 4.20 -6.19 -15.98
N HIS A 85 5.02 -7.11 -15.48
CA HIS A 85 4.55 -8.32 -14.83
C HIS A 85 4.59 -8.16 -13.32
N ILE A 86 3.45 -8.41 -12.67
CA ILE A 86 3.25 -8.34 -11.22
C ILE A 86 2.97 -9.76 -10.76
N TYR A 87 4.00 -10.49 -10.40
CA TYR A 87 3.84 -11.88 -9.99
C TYR A 87 3.92 -12.04 -8.47
N SER A 88 3.21 -13.05 -8.00
CA SER A 88 3.21 -13.46 -6.60
C SER A 88 3.24 -14.97 -6.49
N ALA A 89 3.87 -15.45 -5.44
CA ALA A 89 3.83 -16.84 -5.07
C ALA A 89 3.78 -16.94 -3.55
N SER A 90 3.02 -17.89 -3.02
CA SER A 90 3.05 -18.20 -1.61
C SER A 90 2.90 -19.69 -1.37
N ALA A 91 3.50 -20.14 -0.28
CA ALA A 91 3.29 -21.47 0.26
C ALA A 91 2.98 -21.33 1.74
N TYR A 92 2.01 -22.10 2.24
CA TYR A 92 1.74 -22.17 3.66
C TYR A 92 1.67 -23.61 4.14
N TYR A 93 1.99 -23.78 5.41
CA TYR A 93 1.90 -25.06 6.12
C TYR A 93 1.24 -24.89 7.47
N SER A 94 0.14 -25.66 7.68
CA SER A 94 -0.59 -25.70 8.95
C SER A 94 -0.14 -26.90 9.77
N PHE A 95 0.81 -26.69 10.70
CA PHE A 95 1.43 -27.79 11.43
C PHE A 95 0.59 -28.27 12.64
N THR A 96 -0.17 -27.37 13.26
CA THR A 96 -1.16 -27.71 14.30
C THR A 96 -2.39 -26.83 14.15
N PRO A 97 -3.55 -27.19 14.73
CA PRO A 97 -4.71 -26.30 14.76
C PRO A 97 -4.35 -24.93 15.33
N GLY A 98 -4.55 -23.89 14.54
CA GLY A 98 -4.26 -22.51 14.92
C GLY A 98 -2.83 -22.06 14.67
N HIS A 99 -1.91 -22.88 14.15
CA HIS A 99 -0.56 -22.45 13.79
C HIS A 99 -0.30 -22.66 12.31
N THR A 100 0.02 -21.57 11.63
CA THR A 100 0.35 -21.59 10.19
C THR A 100 1.65 -20.83 9.95
N LEU A 101 2.54 -21.43 9.18
CA LEU A 101 3.72 -20.77 8.63
C LEU A 101 3.49 -20.49 7.15
N GLN A 102 3.74 -19.28 6.71
CA GLN A 102 3.57 -18.86 5.32
C GLN A 102 4.83 -18.18 4.82
N ALA A 103 5.30 -18.60 3.66
CA ALA A 103 6.32 -17.92 2.88
C ALA A 103 5.64 -17.27 1.68
N THR A 104 5.94 -16.00 1.41
CA THR A 104 5.36 -15.25 0.31
C THR A 104 6.46 -14.49 -0.43
N TYR A 105 6.38 -14.52 -1.75
CA TYR A 105 7.12 -13.63 -2.62
C TYR A 105 6.10 -12.84 -3.46
N CYS A 106 6.28 -11.53 -3.56
CA CYS A 106 5.50 -10.74 -4.50
C CYS A 106 6.34 -9.60 -5.09
N ARG A 107 6.07 -9.30 -6.35
CA ARG A 107 6.54 -8.09 -7.01
C ARG A 107 5.42 -7.06 -6.95
N ARG A 108 5.74 -5.86 -6.48
CA ARG A 108 4.86 -4.68 -6.54
C ARG A 108 5.44 -3.69 -7.52
N ILE A 109 4.59 -3.02 -8.24
CA ILE A 109 4.98 -1.97 -9.18
C ILE A 109 4.27 -0.71 -8.74
N PHE A 110 5.05 0.33 -8.54
CA PHE A 110 4.56 1.68 -8.29
C PHE A 110 4.64 2.41 -9.63
N ASN A 111 3.49 2.69 -10.21
CA ASN A 111 3.46 3.47 -11.43
C ASN A 111 3.84 4.90 -11.07
N PRO A 112 4.66 5.55 -11.89
CA PRO A 112 4.92 6.96 -11.70
C PRO A 112 3.61 7.73 -11.81
N GLU A 113 3.39 8.66 -10.90
CA GLU A 113 2.34 9.65 -11.03
C GLU A 113 2.77 10.71 -12.05
N PHE A 114 1.83 11.47 -12.60
CA PHE A 114 2.17 12.48 -13.58
C PHE A 114 3.18 13.52 -13.04
N GLY A 115 3.10 13.85 -11.76
CA GLY A 115 4.04 14.72 -11.08
C GLY A 115 5.50 14.26 -11.12
N ASP A 116 5.73 12.95 -11.25
CA ASP A 116 7.09 12.38 -11.33
C ASP A 116 7.75 12.66 -12.69
N PHE A 117 6.95 12.92 -13.73
CA PHE A 117 7.42 13.26 -15.08
C PHE A 117 7.64 14.77 -15.29
N VAL A 118 7.24 15.58 -14.31
CA VAL A 118 7.30 17.05 -14.42
C VAL A 118 8.22 17.58 -13.34
N THR A 119 9.41 18.00 -13.73
CA THR A 119 10.30 18.76 -12.86
C THR A 119 10.04 20.25 -13.03
N ALA A 120 10.06 21.00 -11.92
CA ALA A 120 10.09 22.46 -11.98
C ALA A 120 11.40 22.88 -12.63
N GLY A 121 11.35 23.41 -13.84
CA GLY A 121 12.48 24.08 -14.45
C GLY A 121 12.87 25.32 -13.65
N ASP A 122 14.13 25.74 -13.73
CA ASP A 122 14.71 26.85 -12.99
C ASP A 122 13.82 28.10 -12.97
N MET A 123 13.67 28.66 -11.79
CA MET A 123 12.76 29.74 -11.47
C MET A 123 13.26 31.11 -11.95
N GLU A 124 13.23 31.32 -13.22
CA GLU A 124 13.14 32.69 -13.77
C GLU A 124 11.76 32.93 -14.39
N GLY A 125 10.73 32.92 -13.57
CA GLY A 125 9.45 33.54 -13.87
C GLY A 125 8.46 32.78 -14.76
N ALA A 126 8.79 31.63 -15.32
CA ALA A 126 7.85 30.83 -16.12
C ALA A 126 7.97 29.34 -15.77
N TRP A 127 6.90 28.78 -15.25
CA TRP A 127 6.74 27.34 -15.10
C TRP A 127 6.79 26.68 -16.48
N GLN A 128 7.94 26.14 -16.84
CA GLN A 128 8.04 25.22 -17.97
C GLN A 128 8.21 23.82 -17.43
N PRO A 129 7.23 22.94 -17.65
CA PRO A 129 7.38 21.54 -17.28
C PRO A 129 8.48 20.89 -18.13
N VAL A 130 9.51 20.38 -17.50
CA VAL A 130 10.53 19.56 -18.15
C VAL A 130 10.10 18.11 -18.03
N TYR A 131 9.82 17.47 -19.15
CA TYR A 131 9.48 16.05 -19.20
C TYR A 131 10.73 15.21 -19.20
N THR A 132 10.85 14.30 -18.26
CA THR A 132 11.88 13.28 -18.23
C THR A 132 11.34 11.99 -18.84
N ALA A 133 11.82 11.63 -20.03
CA ALA A 133 11.42 10.40 -20.73
C ALA A 133 11.95 9.11 -20.08
N ASP A 134 12.90 9.24 -19.17
CA ASP A 134 13.66 8.11 -18.60
C ASP A 134 13.08 7.59 -17.25
N ILE A 135 11.88 8.01 -16.88
CA ILE A 135 11.25 7.51 -15.66
C ILE A 135 10.80 6.08 -15.86
N VAL A 136 11.54 5.18 -15.25
CA VAL A 136 11.21 3.76 -15.17
C VAL A 136 10.24 3.54 -14.00
N ASN A 137 9.31 2.60 -14.13
CA ASN A 137 8.45 2.23 -13.02
C ASN A 137 9.27 1.82 -11.80
N SER A 138 8.89 2.33 -10.65
CA SER A 138 9.41 1.86 -9.38
C SER A 138 8.93 0.45 -9.12
N MET A 139 9.83 -0.43 -8.75
CA MET A 139 9.51 -1.84 -8.47
C MET A 139 9.97 -2.21 -7.07
N ALA A 140 9.17 -2.99 -6.36
CA ALA A 140 9.56 -3.60 -5.11
C ALA A 140 9.35 -5.12 -5.17
N ASN A 141 10.39 -5.88 -4.89
CA ASN A 141 10.30 -7.31 -4.64
C ASN A 141 10.23 -7.52 -3.13
N VAL A 142 9.20 -8.22 -2.68
CA VAL A 142 8.95 -8.48 -1.26
C VAL A 142 9.01 -9.98 -1.02
N VAL A 143 9.86 -10.38 -0.10
CA VAL A 143 9.90 -11.74 0.46
C VAL A 143 9.46 -11.65 1.90
N GLU A 144 8.48 -12.44 2.30
CA GLU A 144 7.97 -12.47 3.68
C GLU A 144 7.86 -13.91 4.17
N LEU A 145 8.34 -14.14 5.38
CA LEU A 145 8.06 -15.33 6.17
C LEU A 145 7.19 -14.91 7.36
N LYS A 146 5.99 -15.49 7.46
CA LYS A 146 5.00 -15.14 8.47
C LYS A 146 4.53 -16.37 9.22
N HIS A 147 4.58 -16.30 10.53
CA HIS A 147 3.91 -17.25 11.44
C HIS A 147 2.64 -16.61 11.96
N THR A 148 1.54 -17.37 11.91
CA THR A 148 0.26 -16.96 12.49
C THR A 148 -0.18 -17.99 13.53
N TYR A 149 -0.51 -17.49 14.72
CA TYR A 149 -1.20 -18.22 15.77
C TYR A 149 -2.62 -17.69 15.88
N SER A 150 -3.61 -18.58 15.76
CA SER A 150 -5.02 -18.22 15.74
C SER A 150 -5.81 -19.02 16.78
N ARG A 151 -6.61 -18.31 17.56
CA ARG A 151 -7.65 -18.83 18.47
C ARG A 151 -8.94 -18.05 18.24
N PRO A 152 -10.11 -18.53 18.67
CA PRO A 152 -11.38 -17.84 18.41
C PRO A 152 -11.42 -16.36 18.80
N ALA A 153 -10.73 -15.98 19.87
CA ALA A 153 -10.72 -14.59 20.35
C ALA A 153 -9.38 -13.86 20.16
N PHE A 154 -8.36 -14.52 19.58
CA PHE A 154 -7.02 -13.97 19.51
C PHE A 154 -6.27 -14.48 18.29
N VAL A 155 -5.66 -13.57 17.54
CA VAL A 155 -4.74 -13.89 16.45
C VAL A 155 -3.45 -13.13 16.68
N LEU A 156 -2.31 -13.81 16.63
CA LEU A 156 -0.98 -13.23 16.65
C LEU A 156 -0.27 -13.59 15.34
N SER A 157 0.19 -12.60 14.62
CA SER A 157 1.02 -12.79 13.42
C SER A 157 2.38 -12.16 13.65
N THR A 158 3.44 -12.94 13.44
CA THR A 158 4.82 -12.46 13.47
C THR A 158 5.44 -12.69 12.12
N SER A 159 6.10 -11.69 11.56
CA SER A 159 6.74 -11.83 10.25
C SER A 159 8.13 -11.20 10.21
N VAL A 160 8.95 -11.78 9.34
CA VAL A 160 10.20 -11.19 8.85
C VAL A 160 10.02 -10.97 7.36
N LYS A 161 10.33 -9.77 6.90
CA LYS A 161 10.20 -9.42 5.48
C LYS A 161 11.43 -8.67 4.99
N ASN A 162 11.78 -8.94 3.75
CA ASN A 162 12.75 -8.16 2.99
C ASN A 162 12.04 -7.48 1.83
N ILE A 163 12.28 -6.19 1.66
CA ILE A 163 11.74 -5.38 0.57
C ILE A 163 12.94 -4.82 -0.18
N HIS A 164 13.13 -5.28 -1.41
CA HIS A 164 14.12 -4.73 -2.33
C HIS A 164 13.39 -3.85 -3.35
N GLN A 165 13.66 -2.55 -3.32
CA GLN A 165 12.95 -1.56 -4.09
C GLN A 165 13.89 -0.81 -5.03
N HIS A 166 13.49 -0.70 -6.29
CA HIS A 166 14.03 0.22 -7.26
C HIS A 166 13.14 1.44 -7.35
N LEU A 167 13.68 2.60 -7.06
CA LEU A 167 12.98 3.86 -7.19
C LEU A 167 13.22 4.49 -8.56
N PHE A 168 12.39 5.44 -8.95
CA PHE A 168 12.36 6.11 -10.27
C PHE A 168 13.72 6.65 -10.74
N SER A 169 14.65 6.91 -9.84
CA SER A 169 15.96 7.53 -10.11
C SER A 169 17.09 6.61 -9.72
N ALA A 170 17.29 5.48 -10.39
CA ALA A 170 18.46 4.61 -10.17
C ALA A 170 18.83 4.31 -8.69
N THR A 171 17.97 4.66 -7.73
CA THR A 171 18.17 4.44 -6.31
C THR A 171 17.65 3.07 -5.93
N HIS A 172 18.48 2.29 -5.25
CA HIS A 172 18.11 0.98 -4.74
C HIS A 172 17.95 1.06 -3.22
N ASP A 173 16.78 0.69 -2.75
CA ASP A 173 16.49 0.59 -1.33
C ASP A 173 16.31 -0.87 -0.95
N ASN A 174 16.96 -1.29 0.13
CA ASN A 174 16.74 -2.59 0.74
C ASN A 174 16.26 -2.40 2.18
N THR A 175 15.09 -2.94 2.49
CA THR A 175 14.48 -2.82 3.82
C THR A 175 14.23 -4.21 4.40
N LEU A 176 14.90 -4.52 5.50
CA LEU A 176 14.58 -5.68 6.33
C LEU A 176 13.62 -5.24 7.43
N GLY A 177 12.50 -5.93 7.56
CA GLY A 177 11.51 -5.67 8.59
C GLY A 177 11.22 -6.92 9.43
N ILE A 178 11.10 -6.73 10.74
CA ILE A 178 10.58 -7.75 11.65
C ILE A 178 9.43 -7.13 12.45
N GLY A 179 8.35 -7.86 12.61
CA GLY A 179 7.22 -7.32 13.33
C GLY A 179 6.21 -8.35 13.79
N SER A 180 5.36 -7.90 14.71
CA SER A 180 4.26 -8.70 15.22
C SER A 180 3.00 -7.85 15.28
N THR A 181 1.88 -8.46 14.94
CA THR A 181 0.55 -7.85 15.06
C THR A 181 -0.36 -8.82 15.79
N ALA A 182 -0.96 -8.34 16.87
CA ALA A 182 -1.97 -9.05 17.65
C ALA A 182 -3.35 -8.48 17.34
N PHE A 183 -4.30 -9.34 17.11
CA PHE A 183 -5.71 -9.03 17.05
C PHE A 183 -6.41 -9.76 18.17
N TRP A 184 -7.21 -9.05 18.96
CA TRP A 184 -7.98 -9.63 20.03
C TRP A 184 -9.42 -9.08 20.01
N HIS A 185 -10.39 -9.94 20.32
CA HIS A 185 -11.75 -9.52 20.48
C HIS A 185 -12.44 -10.21 21.66
N LYS A 186 -13.28 -9.46 22.36
CA LYS A 186 -14.14 -9.97 23.42
C LYS A 186 -15.43 -9.16 23.47
N GLY A 187 -16.56 -9.82 23.18
CA GLY A 187 -17.85 -9.16 23.14
C GLY A 187 -17.87 -8.01 22.15
N ILE A 188 -18.13 -6.82 22.63
CA ILE A 188 -18.23 -5.58 21.82
C ILE A 188 -16.88 -4.95 21.49
N LEU A 189 -15.80 -5.36 22.15
CA LEU A 189 -14.46 -4.79 22.00
C LEU A 189 -13.61 -5.60 21.04
N ARG A 190 -12.95 -4.92 20.11
CA ARG A 190 -11.89 -5.43 19.27
C ARG A 190 -10.66 -4.55 19.44
N LEU A 191 -9.48 -5.16 19.47
CA LEU A 191 -8.22 -4.49 19.62
C LEU A 191 -7.22 -5.05 18.62
N THR A 192 -6.59 -4.16 17.85
CA THR A 192 -5.42 -4.51 17.04
C THR A 192 -4.23 -3.75 17.61
N ALA A 193 -3.16 -4.47 17.94
CA ALA A 193 -1.91 -3.89 18.38
C ALA A 193 -0.77 -4.47 17.54
N GLY A 194 0.18 -3.65 17.15
CA GLY A 194 1.31 -4.10 16.32
C GLY A 194 2.57 -3.31 16.59
N VAL A 195 3.69 -3.97 16.38
CA VAL A 195 5.02 -3.38 16.36
C VAL A 195 5.77 -3.95 15.18
N ASN A 196 6.42 -3.06 14.42
CA ASN A 196 7.31 -3.42 13.33
C ASN A 196 8.59 -2.63 13.50
N TYR A 197 9.71 -3.29 13.33
CA TYR A 197 11.03 -2.69 13.33
C TYR A 197 11.66 -2.89 11.97
N PHE A 198 12.26 -1.85 11.41
CA PHE A 198 12.81 -1.81 10.07
C PHE A 198 14.26 -1.37 10.09
N TRP A 199 15.10 -2.06 9.30
CA TRP A 199 16.42 -1.63 8.86
C TRP A 199 16.34 -1.30 7.38
N GLN A 200 16.65 -0.07 7.03
CA GLN A 200 16.61 0.39 5.65
C GLN A 200 18.02 0.79 5.22
N ARG A 201 18.48 0.25 4.10
CA ARG A 201 19.69 0.67 3.43
C ARG A 201 19.30 1.26 2.08
N SER A 202 19.71 2.49 1.84
CA SER A 202 19.48 3.21 0.60
C SER A 202 20.81 3.38 -0.11
N GLU A 203 20.89 2.94 -1.35
CA GLU A 203 22.05 3.15 -2.22
C GLU A 203 21.71 4.35 -3.12
N THR A 204 22.18 5.53 -2.71
CA THR A 204 22.05 6.74 -3.51
C THR A 204 23.36 7.04 -4.23
N PRO A 205 23.32 7.67 -5.44
CA PRO A 205 24.54 7.96 -6.21
C PRO A 205 25.47 9.00 -5.59
N SER A 206 25.06 9.77 -4.56
CA SER A 206 25.90 10.77 -3.95
C SER A 206 26.49 10.32 -2.60
N GLU A 207 27.80 10.58 -2.40
CA GLU A 207 28.48 10.23 -1.12
C GLU A 207 27.89 10.96 0.09
N GLU A 208 27.45 12.20 -0.06
CA GLU A 208 26.79 12.94 1.03
C GLU A 208 25.44 12.34 1.43
N ALA A 209 24.67 11.85 0.46
CA ALA A 209 23.42 11.17 0.73
C ALA A 209 23.64 9.78 1.34
N GLN A 210 24.73 9.09 0.97
CA GLN A 210 25.13 7.82 1.61
C GLN A 210 25.51 8.00 3.07
N GLN A 211 26.26 9.04 3.42
CA GLN A 211 26.61 9.34 4.82
C GLN A 211 25.38 9.69 5.65
N ARG A 212 24.49 10.53 5.15
CA ARG A 212 23.24 10.87 5.85
C ARG A 212 22.31 9.67 6.03
N ASN A 213 22.27 8.77 5.07
CA ASN A 213 21.43 7.56 5.14
C ASN A 213 21.99 6.51 6.10
N ALA A 214 23.29 6.46 6.33
CA ALA A 214 23.92 5.53 7.26
C ALA A 214 23.56 5.81 8.73
N GLU A 215 23.27 7.04 9.08
CA GLU A 215 23.00 7.47 10.45
C GLU A 215 21.57 7.19 10.94
N TYR A 216 20.59 7.02 10.04
CA TYR A 216 19.17 6.93 10.36
C TYR A 216 18.45 5.78 9.63
N ASN A 217 19.11 4.66 9.49
CA ASN A 217 18.65 3.54 8.69
C ASN A 217 17.67 2.60 9.41
N HIS A 218 17.31 2.87 10.66
CA HIS A 218 16.40 2.02 11.43
C HIS A 218 15.31 2.83 12.13
N PHE A 219 14.11 2.26 12.16
CA PHE A 219 12.97 2.85 12.83
C PHE A 219 11.96 1.78 13.26
N ALA A 220 11.15 2.10 14.26
CA ALA A 220 10.05 1.27 14.70
C ALA A 220 8.71 1.97 14.42
N VAL A 221 7.70 1.17 14.10
CA VAL A 221 6.32 1.60 13.93
C VAL A 221 5.45 0.83 14.91
N PHE A 222 4.77 1.56 15.78
CA PHE A 222 3.80 1.02 16.72
C PHE A 222 2.40 1.38 16.24
N LYS A 223 1.48 0.42 16.32
CA LYS A 223 0.08 0.62 15.97
C LYS A 223 -0.82 0.13 17.08
N LEU A 224 -1.83 0.93 17.42
CA LEU A 224 -2.90 0.55 18.33
C LEU A 224 -4.23 1.00 17.73
N ALA A 225 -5.14 0.05 17.49
CA ALA A 225 -6.42 0.34 16.88
C ALA A 225 -7.55 -0.36 17.66
N PRO A 226 -8.12 0.30 18.69
CA PRO A 226 -9.31 -0.16 19.39
C PRO A 226 -10.57 0.09 18.56
N GLN A 227 -11.52 -0.82 18.67
CA GLN A 227 -12.88 -0.66 18.13
C GLN A 227 -13.89 -1.17 19.13
N LEU A 228 -14.92 -0.36 19.38
CA LEU A 228 -16.07 -0.70 20.19
C LEU A 228 -17.31 -0.73 19.29
N THR A 229 -18.08 -1.83 19.32
CA THR A 229 -19.30 -1.97 18.52
C THR A 229 -20.46 -2.34 19.44
N MET A 230 -21.47 -1.44 19.53
CA MET A 230 -22.64 -1.62 20.38
C MET A 230 -23.80 -2.22 19.60
N ALA A 231 -24.69 -2.91 20.30
CA ALA A 231 -25.85 -3.58 19.71
C ALA A 231 -26.84 -2.63 19.04
N ASP A 232 -26.90 -1.37 19.47
CA ASP A 232 -27.76 -0.34 18.92
C ASP A 232 -27.21 0.33 17.64
N GLY A 233 -26.13 -0.22 17.08
CA GLY A 233 -25.52 0.23 15.81
C GLY A 233 -24.50 1.35 15.94
N TRP A 234 -24.07 1.72 17.15
CA TRP A 234 -22.93 2.59 17.34
C TRP A 234 -21.61 1.81 17.19
N ARG A 235 -20.66 2.41 16.53
CA ARG A 235 -19.28 1.93 16.43
C ARG A 235 -18.31 3.07 16.66
N PHE A 236 -17.40 2.88 17.59
CA PHE A 236 -16.30 3.80 17.88
C PHE A 236 -15.00 3.15 17.46
N THR A 237 -14.14 3.89 16.81
CA THR A 237 -12.83 3.43 16.35
C THR A 237 -11.75 4.38 16.80
N GLY A 238 -10.60 3.85 17.14
CA GLY A 238 -9.37 4.59 17.35
C GLY A 238 -8.28 4.03 16.46
N ASN A 239 -7.36 4.85 16.00
CA ASN A 239 -6.16 4.43 15.32
C ASN A 239 -5.01 5.32 15.77
N LEU A 240 -4.04 4.75 16.45
CA LEU A 240 -2.83 5.41 16.89
C LEU A 240 -1.65 4.75 16.21
N ILE A 241 -0.88 5.51 15.46
CA ILE A 241 0.35 5.05 14.82
C ILE A 241 1.47 5.98 15.27
N TRP A 242 2.46 5.40 15.92
CA TRP A 242 3.67 6.11 16.32
C TRP A 242 4.87 5.51 15.58
N CYS A 243 5.58 6.37 14.85
CA CYS A 243 6.79 6.02 14.14
C CYS A 243 7.97 6.69 14.85
N THR A 244 8.92 5.90 15.32
CA THR A 244 10.18 6.45 15.83
C THR A 244 10.90 7.16 14.69
N ARG A 245 11.87 8.00 15.02
CA ARG A 245 12.61 8.83 14.09
C ARG A 245 12.86 8.12 12.77
N ARG A 246 12.15 8.52 11.76
CA ARG A 246 12.36 8.08 10.40
C ARG A 246 13.29 9.06 9.74
N ARG A 247 14.46 8.58 9.33
CA ARG A 247 15.30 9.15 8.32
C ARG A 247 15.60 10.66 8.34
N SER A 248 16.85 10.92 8.44
CA SER A 248 17.74 11.88 7.76
C SER A 248 17.39 13.34 7.55
N ASP A 249 16.20 13.80 7.71
CA ASP A 249 16.08 15.23 7.88
C ASP A 249 16.13 15.49 9.37
N ALA A 250 17.13 16.24 9.78
CA ALA A 250 17.28 16.72 11.16
C ALA A 250 15.99 17.41 11.70
N TYR A 251 14.97 17.47 10.90
CA TYR A 251 13.73 18.22 11.05
C TYR A 251 12.46 17.37 11.29
N THR A 252 12.51 16.04 11.18
CA THR A 252 11.33 15.19 11.44
C THR A 252 11.53 14.35 12.70
N PRO A 253 11.02 14.80 13.84
CA PRO A 253 10.96 13.97 15.03
C PRO A 253 9.94 12.84 14.84
N ALA A 254 9.83 12.00 15.83
CA ALA A 254 8.83 10.93 15.87
C ALA A 254 7.47 11.41 15.36
N ASN A 255 6.94 10.74 14.34
CA ASN A 255 5.62 11.06 13.80
C ASN A 255 4.57 10.30 14.59
N LEU A 256 3.58 11.03 15.07
CA LEU A 256 2.40 10.47 15.72
C LEU A 256 1.19 10.78 14.83
N TYR A 257 0.47 9.74 14.44
CA TYR A 257 -0.83 9.85 13.83
C TYR A 257 -1.88 9.32 14.79
N ALA A 258 -2.91 10.10 15.04
CA ALA A 258 -4.06 9.71 15.85
C ALA A 258 -5.35 9.97 15.08
N GLU A 259 -6.23 8.98 15.04
CA GLU A 259 -7.55 9.09 14.46
C GLU A 259 -8.60 8.56 15.44
N VAL A 260 -9.73 9.23 15.53
CA VAL A 260 -10.93 8.74 16.20
C VAL A 260 -12.10 8.80 15.24
N GLY A 261 -12.91 7.76 15.25
CA GLY A 261 -14.08 7.66 14.40
C GLY A 261 -15.30 7.26 15.21
N VAL A 262 -16.43 7.85 14.86
CA VAL A 262 -17.75 7.52 15.41
C VAL A 262 -18.67 7.21 14.24
N TYR A 263 -19.34 6.09 14.30
CA TYR A 263 -20.25 5.62 13.27
C TYR A 263 -21.59 5.26 13.90
N LYS A 264 -22.67 5.52 13.19
CA LYS A 264 -24.02 5.13 13.57
C LYS A 264 -24.74 4.53 12.39
N ASN A 265 -25.14 3.27 12.52
CA ASN A 265 -26.06 2.65 11.57
C ASN A 265 -27.49 3.07 11.89
N LEU A 266 -28.18 3.64 10.92
CA LEU A 266 -29.59 4.03 10.99
C LEU A 266 -30.39 3.08 10.11
N GLY A 267 -30.94 2.03 10.74
CA GLY A 267 -31.61 0.95 10.03
C GLY A 267 -30.65 0.12 9.18
N LYS A 268 -31.13 -0.37 8.01
CA LYS A 268 -30.37 -1.25 7.12
C LYS A 268 -29.61 -0.50 6.02
N HIS A 269 -29.94 0.73 5.76
CA HIS A 269 -29.51 1.44 4.56
C HIS A 269 -28.60 2.62 4.81
N TRP A 270 -28.56 3.19 6.01
CA TRP A 270 -27.83 4.40 6.26
C TRP A 270 -26.73 4.20 7.30
N THR A 271 -25.57 4.76 7.04
CA THR A 271 -24.50 4.91 8.02
C THR A 271 -24.08 6.38 8.08
N LEU A 272 -24.15 6.96 9.25
CA LEU A 272 -23.54 8.26 9.56
C LEU A 272 -22.15 8.03 10.10
N GLU A 273 -21.19 8.83 9.69
CA GLU A 273 -19.81 8.78 10.20
C GLU A 273 -19.29 10.16 10.54
N GLY A 274 -18.52 10.23 11.61
CA GLY A 274 -17.68 11.36 11.95
C GLY A 274 -16.28 10.86 12.24
N ARG A 275 -15.27 11.44 11.60
CA ARG A 275 -13.86 11.11 11.85
C ARG A 275 -13.09 12.39 12.13
N PHE A 276 -12.16 12.28 13.05
CA PHE A 276 -11.17 13.30 13.31
C PHE A 276 -9.80 12.66 13.32
N HIS A 277 -8.85 13.25 12.61
CA HIS A 277 -7.47 12.83 12.67
C HIS A 277 -6.53 14.01 12.93
N ASP A 278 -5.44 13.71 13.62
CA ASP A 278 -4.33 14.62 13.88
C ASP A 278 -3.02 13.91 13.51
N MET A 279 -2.27 14.49 12.62
CA MET A 279 -0.92 14.07 12.30
C MET A 279 0.06 15.08 12.91
N ALA A 280 0.56 14.76 14.10
CA ALA A 280 1.56 15.58 14.76
C ALA A 280 2.93 15.30 14.13
N SER A 281 3.40 16.20 13.28
CA SER A 281 4.80 16.35 12.93
C SER A 281 5.29 17.72 13.39
N GLN A 282 6.58 17.88 13.67
CA GLN A 282 7.09 19.18 14.16
C GLN A 282 6.88 20.33 13.17
N HIS A 283 6.71 20.05 11.89
CA HIS A 283 6.63 21.09 10.86
C HIS A 283 5.30 21.18 10.12
N PHE A 284 4.47 20.13 10.16
CA PHE A 284 3.16 20.12 9.48
C PHE A 284 2.14 19.41 10.38
N GLY A 285 1.39 20.19 11.15
CA GLY A 285 0.17 19.66 11.77
C GLY A 285 -0.91 19.54 10.69
N ASN A 286 -1.28 18.31 10.32
CA ASN A 286 -2.45 18.10 9.48
C ASN A 286 -3.58 17.59 10.36
N ARG A 287 -4.57 18.47 10.62
CA ARG A 287 -5.78 18.16 11.36
C ARG A 287 -6.94 18.21 10.40
N ALA A 288 -7.73 17.16 10.35
CA ALA A 288 -8.95 17.20 9.58
C ALA A 288 -10.10 16.52 10.33
N ALA A 289 -11.28 17.07 10.16
CA ALA A 289 -12.53 16.47 10.58
C ALA A 289 -13.35 16.17 9.32
N THR A 290 -13.91 14.98 9.25
CA THR A 290 -14.76 14.54 8.16
C THR A 290 -16.09 14.07 8.71
N ILE A 291 -17.19 14.53 8.12
CA ILE A 291 -18.52 14.02 8.39
C ILE A 291 -19.06 13.43 7.09
N GLY A 292 -19.56 12.21 7.14
CA GLY A 292 -20.07 11.49 6.00
C GLY A 292 -21.40 10.81 6.28
N CYS A 293 -22.14 10.58 5.20
CA CYS A 293 -23.36 9.80 5.22
C CYS A 293 -23.33 8.85 4.02
N THR A 294 -23.47 7.55 4.27
CA THR A 294 -23.47 6.52 3.22
C THR A 294 -24.83 5.83 3.18
N TYR A 295 -25.38 5.70 1.97
CA TYR A 295 -26.60 4.93 1.73
C TYR A 295 -26.27 3.65 0.96
N TYR A 296 -26.83 2.53 1.43
CA TYR A 296 -26.70 1.21 0.79
C TYR A 296 -28.04 0.84 0.14
N PHE A 297 -28.02 0.52 -1.13
CA PHE A 297 -29.17 0.10 -1.93
C PHE A 297 -29.60 -1.35 -1.66
#